data_219b840e9fd050c3aae597f08366dc27
#
_entry.id   219b840e9fd050c3aae597f08366dc27
#
_cell.length_a   1.000
_cell.length_b   1.000
_cell.length_c   1.000
_cell.angle_alpha   90.00
_cell.angle_beta   90.00
_cell.angle_gamma   90.00
#
_symmetry.space_group_name_H-M   'P 1'
#
loop_
_entity.id
_entity.type
_entity.pdbx_description
1 polymer ?
#
loop_
_entity_poly.entity_id
_entity_poly.type
_entity_poly.pdbx_seq_one_letter_code
_entity_poly.pdbx_strand_id
1 'polypeptide(L)'
;PARSGYTEELPPAYAGGIGRAGVQALRDFVEAGGTLITLASSGSLISDEFNLPVRNMLAGVDDSAFSVPGSLLRVTLAAEDPVNYGMPGEAAVFVDNAIAYQTSSSAPDTRRWAVATYPNAERDILLSGWATGLDRLERREAAVRFTRGKGKVVMFGFRVQNRAQTEGTYKMLFNAITWAGMN
;
A
#
# COMPACT_ATOMS: atom_id res chain seq x y z
N PRO A 1 6.55 -7.75 19.09
CA PRO A 1 7.34 -6.86 19.91
C PRO A 1 6.63 -5.52 20.04
N ALA A 2 6.34 -5.12 21.30
CA ALA A 2 5.66 -3.89 21.60
C ALA A 2 6.54 -2.72 21.12
N ARG A 3 5.99 -1.89 20.25
CA ARG A 3 6.63 -0.65 19.86
C ARG A 3 6.60 0.32 21.01
N SER A 4 7.79 0.71 21.35
CA SER A 4 8.23 1.77 22.24
C SER A 4 7.20 2.85 22.56
N GLY A 5 6.84 3.00 23.85
CA GLY A 5 6.84 4.30 24.49
C GLY A 5 5.47 4.91 24.84
N TYR A 6 4.36 4.39 24.37
CA TYR A 6 3.02 4.75 24.85
C TYR A 6 2.14 3.51 24.90
N THR A 7 2.32 2.70 25.94
CA THR A 7 1.36 1.66 26.30
C THR A 7 0.35 2.28 27.29
N GLU A 8 -0.35 3.33 26.92
CA GLU A 8 -1.65 3.54 27.49
C GLU A 8 -2.55 2.46 26.90
N GLU A 9 -2.96 1.51 27.72
CA GLU A 9 -3.98 0.55 27.34
C GLU A 9 -5.20 1.36 26.88
N LEU A 10 -5.53 1.25 25.61
CA LEU A 10 -6.74 1.89 25.10
C LEU A 10 -7.94 1.39 25.91
N PRO A 11 -8.83 2.29 26.36
CA PRO A 11 -10.05 1.86 27.03
C PRO A 11 -10.74 0.77 26.19
N PRO A 12 -11.30 -0.28 26.83
CA PRO A 12 -11.90 -1.41 26.11
C PRO A 12 -12.93 -1.02 25.07
N ALA A 13 -13.61 0.11 25.23
CA ALA A 13 -14.56 0.65 24.27
C ALA A 13 -13.91 1.09 22.93
N TYR A 14 -12.60 1.35 22.93
CA TYR A 14 -11.80 1.74 21.76
C TYR A 14 -10.78 0.69 21.37
N ALA A 15 -10.66 -0.39 22.15
CA ALA A 15 -9.81 -1.52 21.85
C ALA A 15 -10.56 -2.47 20.92
N GLY A 16 -9.98 -2.81 19.78
CA GLY A 16 -10.55 -3.75 18.84
C GLY A 16 -10.28 -3.36 17.39
N GLY A 17 -10.91 -4.07 16.49
CA GLY A 17 -10.85 -3.86 15.05
C GLY A 17 -12.24 -4.03 14.44
N ILE A 18 -12.33 -4.04 13.12
CA ILE A 18 -13.59 -4.23 12.40
C ILE A 18 -14.15 -5.66 12.55
N GLY A 19 -13.34 -6.60 13.04
CA GLY A 19 -13.72 -8.00 13.22
C GLY A 19 -14.09 -8.68 11.90
N ARG A 20 -14.50 -9.96 11.99
CA ARG A 20 -14.89 -10.74 10.80
C ARG A 20 -16.10 -10.15 10.07
N ALA A 21 -17.05 -9.61 10.82
CA ALA A 21 -18.25 -9.00 10.23
C ALA A 21 -17.90 -7.75 9.42
N GLY A 22 -16.99 -6.91 9.91
CA GLY A 22 -16.51 -5.73 9.18
C GLY A 22 -15.70 -6.11 7.95
N VAL A 23 -14.85 -7.14 8.01
CA VAL A 23 -14.14 -7.67 6.84
C VAL A 23 -15.12 -8.17 5.79
N GLN A 24 -16.14 -8.92 6.20
CA GLN A 24 -17.16 -9.39 5.26
C GLN A 24 -17.94 -8.23 4.63
N ALA A 25 -18.32 -7.22 5.41
CA ALA A 25 -19.00 -6.04 4.89
C ALA A 25 -18.14 -5.28 3.85
N LEU A 26 -16.81 -5.19 4.06
CA LEU A 26 -15.91 -4.61 3.07
C LEU A 26 -15.81 -5.45 1.80
N ARG A 27 -15.82 -6.78 1.91
CA ARG A 27 -15.86 -7.68 0.74
C ARG A 27 -17.15 -7.47 -0.06
N ASP A 28 -18.29 -7.51 0.63
CA ASP A 28 -19.61 -7.32 0.01
C ASP A 28 -19.69 -5.95 -0.69
N PHE A 29 -19.12 -4.91 -0.07
CA PHE A 29 -19.02 -3.57 -0.66
C PHE A 29 -18.22 -3.59 -1.97
N VAL A 30 -17.06 -4.25 -1.98
CA VAL A 30 -16.24 -4.37 -3.20
C VAL A 30 -16.96 -5.21 -4.25
N GLU A 31 -17.55 -6.35 -3.88
CA GLU A 31 -18.29 -7.22 -4.80
C GLU A 31 -19.50 -6.53 -5.41
N ALA A 32 -20.15 -5.63 -4.66
CA ALA A 32 -21.24 -4.79 -5.16
C ALA A 32 -20.78 -3.69 -6.12
N GLY A 33 -19.47 -3.53 -6.34
CA GLY A 33 -18.91 -2.52 -7.24
C GLY A 33 -18.23 -1.35 -6.55
N GLY A 34 -18.12 -1.39 -5.22
CA GLY A 34 -17.43 -0.37 -4.43
C GLY A 34 -15.92 -0.35 -4.69
N THR A 35 -15.30 0.76 -4.34
CA THR A 35 -13.83 0.93 -4.40
C THR A 35 -13.25 1.02 -3.01
N LEU A 36 -12.32 0.14 -2.71
CA LEU A 36 -11.56 0.13 -1.45
C LEU A 36 -10.15 0.66 -1.69
N ILE A 37 -9.76 1.69 -0.94
CA ILE A 37 -8.41 2.26 -0.97
C ILE A 37 -7.76 1.98 0.38
N THR A 38 -6.59 1.34 0.39
CA THR A 38 -5.82 1.07 1.60
C THR A 38 -4.50 1.82 1.61
N LEU A 39 -4.07 2.22 2.79
CA LEU A 39 -2.84 2.97 3.01
C LEU A 39 -1.95 2.23 4.01
N ALA A 40 -0.68 2.08 3.68
CA ALA A 40 0.34 1.47 4.55
C ALA A 40 -0.13 0.12 5.12
N SER A 41 -0.04 -0.08 6.43
CA SER A 41 -0.33 -1.36 7.09
C SER A 41 -1.76 -1.88 6.89
N SER A 42 -2.73 -1.01 6.53
CA SER A 42 -4.09 -1.49 6.23
C SER A 42 -4.16 -2.38 4.98
N GLY A 43 -3.15 -2.31 4.10
CA GLY A 43 -3.04 -3.20 2.95
C GLY A 43 -2.86 -4.68 3.32
N SER A 44 -2.26 -4.98 4.49
CA SER A 44 -2.10 -6.36 4.95
C SER A 44 -3.44 -7.05 5.17
N LEU A 45 -4.44 -6.33 5.71
CA LEU A 45 -5.80 -6.87 5.86
C LEU A 45 -6.35 -7.36 4.51
N ILE A 46 -6.09 -6.61 3.44
CA ILE A 46 -6.63 -6.93 2.11
C ILE A 46 -5.86 -8.09 1.48
N SER A 47 -4.53 -8.11 1.59
CA SER A 47 -3.74 -9.23 1.07
C SER A 47 -4.11 -10.56 1.73
N ASP A 48 -4.40 -10.52 3.02
CA ASP A 48 -4.66 -11.72 3.81
C ASP A 48 -6.12 -12.20 3.70
N GLU A 49 -7.06 -11.26 3.61
CA GLU A 49 -8.48 -11.56 3.77
C GLU A 49 -9.27 -11.52 2.45
N PHE A 50 -8.82 -10.82 1.41
CA PHE A 50 -9.61 -10.63 0.18
C PHE A 50 -9.32 -11.65 -0.91
N ASN A 51 -8.42 -12.60 -0.64
CA ASN A 51 -8.03 -13.62 -1.61
C ASN A 51 -7.63 -13.04 -2.97
N LEU A 52 -6.95 -11.88 -2.94
CA LEU A 52 -6.37 -11.25 -4.12
C LEU A 52 -5.00 -11.88 -4.42
N PRO A 53 -4.57 -11.90 -5.68
CA PRO A 53 -3.27 -12.46 -6.07
C PRO A 53 -2.11 -11.50 -5.70
N VAL A 54 -1.99 -11.15 -4.43
CA VAL A 54 -1.00 -10.24 -3.87
C VAL A 54 -0.48 -10.75 -2.55
N ARG A 55 0.81 -10.54 -2.29
CA ARG A 55 1.47 -10.85 -1.02
C ARG A 55 2.29 -9.66 -0.55
N ASN A 56 2.37 -9.46 0.76
CA ASN A 56 3.36 -8.60 1.36
C ASN A 56 4.67 -9.38 1.55
N MET A 57 5.71 -9.02 0.82
CA MET A 57 7.01 -9.71 0.86
C MET A 57 7.82 -9.41 2.14
N LEU A 58 7.40 -8.43 2.93
CA LEU A 58 8.01 -8.06 4.20
C LEU A 58 7.26 -8.64 5.40
N ALA A 59 6.18 -9.40 5.17
CA ALA A 59 5.44 -10.04 6.25
C ALA A 59 6.35 -11.04 6.99
N GLY A 60 6.50 -10.85 8.32
CA GLY A 60 7.32 -11.72 9.16
C GLY A 60 8.83 -11.50 9.04
N VAL A 61 9.29 -10.50 8.30
CA VAL A 61 10.70 -10.12 8.26
C VAL A 61 11.04 -9.41 9.57
N ASP A 62 12.15 -9.83 10.19
CA ASP A 62 12.64 -9.25 11.44
C ASP A 62 13.15 -7.82 11.24
N ASP A 63 12.92 -6.93 12.22
CA ASP A 63 13.34 -5.53 12.17
C ASP A 63 14.87 -5.36 12.05
N SER A 64 15.66 -6.38 12.46
CA SER A 64 17.11 -6.40 12.24
C SER A 64 17.52 -6.64 10.79
N ALA A 65 16.64 -7.31 10.02
CA ALA A 65 16.88 -7.64 8.62
C ALA A 65 16.25 -6.62 7.65
N PHE A 66 15.28 -5.85 8.10
CA PHE A 66 14.65 -4.77 7.35
C PHE A 66 14.05 -3.73 8.28
N SER A 67 14.45 -2.48 8.12
CA SER A 67 13.89 -1.37 8.91
C SER A 67 13.87 -0.06 8.13
N VAL A 68 12.70 0.60 8.13
CA VAL A 68 12.49 1.94 7.56
C VAL A 68 11.66 2.74 8.56
N PRO A 69 12.28 3.40 9.56
CA PRO A 69 11.57 4.04 10.67
C PRO A 69 11.05 5.46 10.35
N GLY A 70 10.86 5.79 9.11
CA GLY A 70 10.41 7.10 8.64
C GLY A 70 11.43 7.72 7.68
N SER A 71 11.30 7.38 6.40
CA SER A 71 12.23 7.83 5.35
C SER A 71 11.49 8.15 4.07
N LEU A 72 12.13 8.91 3.20
CA LEU A 72 11.67 9.14 1.84
C LEU A 72 12.33 8.12 0.91
N LEU A 73 11.50 7.34 0.26
CA LEU A 73 11.93 6.35 -0.72
C LEU A 73 11.47 6.76 -2.12
N ARG A 74 12.29 6.42 -3.12
CA ARG A 74 11.95 6.59 -4.53
C ARG A 74 11.03 5.47 -4.99
N VAL A 75 10.06 5.81 -5.81
CA VAL A 75 9.27 4.87 -6.59
C VAL A 75 9.16 5.33 -8.03
N THR A 76 9.15 4.38 -8.96
CA THR A 76 8.83 4.60 -10.37
C THR A 76 7.34 4.39 -10.57
N LEU A 77 6.68 5.32 -11.26
CA LEU A 77 5.24 5.33 -11.48
C LEU A 77 4.90 4.80 -12.88
N ALA A 78 3.88 3.96 -12.96
CA ALA A 78 3.34 3.51 -14.24
C ALA A 78 2.62 4.67 -14.93
N ALA A 79 3.17 5.18 -16.05
CA ALA A 79 2.71 6.40 -16.71
C ALA A 79 1.25 6.35 -17.17
N GLU A 80 0.80 5.19 -17.64
CA GLU A 80 -0.56 5.00 -18.19
C GLU A 80 -1.59 4.64 -17.11
N ASP A 81 -1.17 4.56 -15.84
CA ASP A 81 -2.10 4.20 -14.77
C ASP A 81 -2.92 5.42 -14.32
N PRO A 82 -4.27 5.31 -14.25
CA PRO A 82 -5.13 6.43 -13.87
C PRO A 82 -4.83 7.01 -12.48
N VAL A 83 -4.30 6.19 -11.56
CA VAL A 83 -3.87 6.65 -10.24
C VAL A 83 -2.67 7.61 -10.33
N ASN A 84 -1.89 7.49 -11.39
CA ASN A 84 -0.72 8.35 -11.64
C ASN A 84 -0.99 9.48 -12.64
N TYR A 85 -2.24 9.73 -12.99
CA TYR A 85 -2.58 10.77 -13.97
C TYR A 85 -1.96 12.12 -13.60
N GLY A 86 -1.18 12.69 -14.53
CA GLY A 86 -0.47 13.97 -14.37
C GLY A 86 0.62 13.95 -13.30
N MET A 87 1.10 12.77 -12.89
CA MET A 87 2.30 12.62 -12.07
C MET A 87 3.55 12.53 -12.96
N PRO A 88 4.74 12.87 -12.45
CA PRO A 88 6.00 12.56 -13.11
C PRO A 88 6.25 11.05 -13.14
N GLY A 89 7.28 10.58 -13.87
CA GLY A 89 7.65 9.17 -13.93
C GLY A 89 8.17 8.57 -12.62
N GLU A 90 8.54 9.40 -11.65
CA GLU A 90 9.02 9.01 -10.34
C GLU A 90 8.39 9.88 -9.26
N ALA A 91 8.32 9.36 -8.03
CA ALA A 91 7.87 10.09 -6.86
C ALA A 91 8.70 9.72 -5.62
N ALA A 92 8.78 10.66 -4.68
CA ALA A 92 9.22 10.41 -3.32
C ALA A 92 8.02 10.02 -2.46
N VAL A 93 8.08 8.87 -1.81
CA VAL A 93 7.03 8.38 -0.91
C VAL A 93 7.54 8.35 0.52
N PHE A 94 6.69 8.74 1.48
CA PHE A 94 7.01 8.62 2.89
C PHE A 94 6.67 7.20 3.37
N VAL A 95 7.65 6.57 3.99
CA VAL A 95 7.54 5.20 4.48
C VAL A 95 7.97 5.13 5.93
N ASP A 96 7.03 4.70 6.78
CA ASP A 96 7.29 4.19 8.12
C ASP A 96 6.71 2.77 8.18
N ASN A 97 7.51 1.75 8.21
CA ASN A 97 7.05 0.37 7.97
C ASN A 97 6.58 0.14 6.54
N ALA A 98 7.51 -0.09 5.66
CA ALA A 98 7.23 -0.42 4.28
C ALA A 98 6.36 -1.68 4.14
N ILE A 99 5.47 -1.64 3.17
CA ILE A 99 4.89 -2.84 2.57
C ILE A 99 5.48 -2.95 1.17
N ALA A 100 6.00 -4.11 0.84
CA ALA A 100 6.46 -4.45 -0.48
C ALA A 100 5.55 -5.55 -1.04
N TYR A 101 4.80 -5.21 -2.07
CA TYR A 101 3.90 -6.16 -2.69
C TYR A 101 4.63 -7.00 -3.73
N GLN A 102 4.16 -8.22 -3.89
CA GLN A 102 4.39 -9.06 -5.05
C GLN A 102 3.05 -9.59 -5.51
N THR A 103 2.72 -9.29 -6.76
CA THR A 103 1.51 -9.81 -7.38
C THR A 103 1.83 -11.05 -8.21
N SER A 104 0.87 -11.96 -8.31
CA SER A 104 0.94 -13.14 -9.16
C SER A 104 -0.06 -13.04 -10.31
N SER A 105 -0.12 -14.06 -11.16
CA SER A 105 -1.09 -14.12 -12.27
C SER A 105 -2.51 -13.90 -11.78
N SER A 106 -3.28 -13.15 -12.53
CA SER A 106 -4.66 -12.82 -12.18
C SER A 106 -5.56 -14.07 -12.16
N ALA A 107 -6.51 -14.10 -11.24
CA ALA A 107 -7.65 -15.02 -11.31
C ALA A 107 -8.60 -14.63 -12.47
N PRO A 108 -9.47 -15.52 -12.96
CA PRO A 108 -10.31 -15.25 -14.11
C PRO A 108 -11.16 -13.98 -14.03
N ASP A 109 -11.57 -13.59 -12.83
CA ASP A 109 -12.42 -12.42 -12.54
C ASP A 109 -11.65 -11.21 -11.99
N THR A 110 -10.31 -11.32 -11.89
CA THR A 110 -9.45 -10.32 -11.25
C THR A 110 -8.38 -9.85 -12.21
N ARG A 111 -8.32 -8.55 -12.47
CA ARG A 111 -7.21 -7.91 -13.19
C ARG A 111 -6.36 -7.12 -12.22
N ARG A 112 -5.06 -7.03 -12.48
CA ARG A 112 -4.09 -6.35 -11.62
C ARG A 112 -3.21 -5.40 -12.41
N TRP A 113 -2.73 -4.35 -11.76
CA TRP A 113 -1.76 -3.41 -12.28
C TRP A 113 -0.79 -2.98 -11.18
N ALA A 114 0.48 -2.92 -11.51
CA ALA A 114 1.46 -2.23 -10.68
C ALA A 114 1.29 -0.72 -10.91
N VAL A 115 0.95 0.01 -9.86
CA VAL A 115 0.78 1.47 -9.89
C VAL A 115 2.12 2.15 -9.68
N ALA A 116 2.90 1.66 -8.71
CA ALA A 116 4.23 2.14 -8.38
C ALA A 116 5.13 0.97 -8.01
N THR A 117 6.41 1.04 -8.41
CA THR A 117 7.44 0.04 -8.11
C THR A 117 8.67 0.69 -7.52
N TYR A 118 9.34 -0.02 -6.62
CA TYR A 118 10.66 0.39 -6.15
C TYR A 118 11.70 0.19 -7.25
N PRO A 119 12.77 1.00 -7.27
CA PRO A 119 13.88 0.85 -8.22
C PRO A 119 14.50 -0.54 -8.25
N ASN A 120 15.26 -0.82 -9.31
CA ASN A 120 15.92 -2.11 -9.51
C ASN A 120 17.17 -2.32 -8.66
N ALA A 121 17.71 -1.27 -8.08
CA ALA A 121 18.93 -1.30 -7.28
C ALA A 121 18.72 -0.58 -5.95
N GLU A 122 19.14 -1.19 -4.87
CA GLU A 122 19.03 -0.70 -3.50
C GLU A 122 19.49 0.76 -3.35
N ARG A 123 20.65 1.10 -3.95
CA ARG A 123 21.26 2.44 -3.89
C ARG A 123 20.37 3.56 -4.43
N ASP A 124 19.39 3.22 -5.27
CA ASP A 124 18.50 4.19 -5.91
C ASP A 124 17.18 4.38 -5.14
N ILE A 125 16.95 3.58 -4.09
CA ILE A 125 15.69 3.55 -3.35
C ILE A 125 15.63 4.67 -2.29
N LEU A 126 16.68 4.81 -1.46
CA LEU A 126 16.68 5.79 -0.38
C LEU A 126 16.97 7.19 -0.92
N LEU A 127 16.04 8.12 -0.70
CA LEU A 127 16.21 9.53 -1.03
C LEU A 127 16.64 10.36 0.18
N SER A 128 16.06 10.08 1.34
CA SER A 128 16.35 10.81 2.58
C SER A 128 15.91 9.98 3.79
N GLY A 129 16.63 10.14 4.89
CA GLY A 129 16.39 9.42 6.13
C GLY A 129 17.36 8.27 6.31
N TRP A 130 16.88 7.21 6.96
CA TRP A 130 17.67 6.02 7.26
C TRP A 130 16.85 4.75 6.97
N ALA A 131 17.52 3.73 6.43
CA ALA A 131 16.91 2.45 6.16
C ALA A 131 17.97 1.33 6.11
N THR A 132 17.56 0.10 6.41
CA THR A 132 18.37 -1.11 6.24
C THR A 132 17.59 -2.19 5.51
N GLY A 133 18.29 -3.05 4.76
CA GLY A 133 17.68 -4.17 4.03
C GLY A 133 16.85 -3.75 2.83
N LEU A 134 17.18 -2.62 2.20
CA LEU A 134 16.43 -2.09 1.06
C LEU A 134 16.52 -2.97 -0.19
N ASP A 135 17.48 -3.87 -0.28
CA ASP A 135 17.57 -4.93 -1.30
C ASP A 135 16.26 -5.74 -1.39
N ARG A 136 15.54 -5.88 -0.29
CA ARG A 136 14.24 -6.57 -0.22
C ARG A 136 13.11 -5.83 -0.94
N LEU A 137 13.29 -4.53 -1.20
CA LEU A 137 12.36 -3.70 -1.95
C LEU A 137 12.63 -3.73 -3.47
N GLU A 138 13.81 -4.15 -3.90
CA GLU A 138 14.17 -4.13 -5.32
C GLU A 138 13.11 -4.76 -6.20
N ARG A 139 12.64 -4.01 -7.20
CA ARG A 139 11.61 -4.43 -8.18
C ARG A 139 10.26 -4.82 -7.56
N ARG A 140 10.04 -4.57 -6.26
CA ARG A 140 8.75 -4.84 -5.63
C ARG A 140 7.76 -3.72 -5.94
N GLU A 141 6.50 -4.09 -5.94
CA GLU A 141 5.43 -3.12 -6.11
C GLU A 141 5.22 -2.36 -4.79
N ALA A 142 5.32 -1.03 -4.86
CA ALA A 142 5.03 -0.12 -3.75
C ALA A 142 3.54 0.23 -3.68
N ALA A 143 2.86 0.20 -4.83
CA ALA A 143 1.42 0.35 -4.92
C ALA A 143 0.86 -0.50 -6.05
N VAL A 144 -0.30 -1.09 -5.82
CA VAL A 144 -0.99 -1.96 -6.78
C VAL A 144 -2.48 -1.63 -6.82
N ARG A 145 -3.13 -1.92 -7.92
CA ARG A 145 -4.58 -1.87 -8.02
C ARG A 145 -5.15 -3.12 -8.67
N PHE A 146 -6.38 -3.40 -8.32
CA PHE A 146 -7.15 -4.53 -8.82
C PHE A 146 -8.53 -4.07 -9.26
N THR A 147 -9.08 -4.79 -10.26
CA THR A 147 -10.51 -4.86 -10.47
C THR A 147 -10.96 -6.31 -10.27
N ARG A 148 -12.06 -6.51 -9.55
CA ARG A 148 -12.66 -7.81 -9.32
C ARG A 148 -14.15 -7.71 -9.57
N GLY A 149 -14.63 -8.35 -10.62
CA GLY A 149 -15.99 -8.12 -11.09
C GLY A 149 -16.22 -6.63 -11.38
N LYS A 150 -17.17 -6.02 -10.68
CA LYS A 150 -17.44 -4.57 -10.75
C LYS A 150 -16.63 -3.75 -9.75
N GLY A 151 -16.04 -4.39 -8.76
CA GLY A 151 -15.33 -3.73 -7.67
C GLY A 151 -13.89 -3.35 -7.99
N LYS A 152 -13.36 -2.43 -7.21
CA LYS A 152 -12.02 -1.89 -7.36
C LYS A 152 -11.28 -1.90 -6.02
N VAL A 153 -10.00 -2.18 -6.04
CA VAL A 153 -9.13 -2.10 -4.86
C VAL A 153 -7.84 -1.38 -5.26
N VAL A 154 -7.44 -0.38 -4.49
CA VAL A 154 -6.15 0.32 -4.61
C VAL A 154 -5.39 0.15 -3.31
N MET A 155 -4.17 -0.33 -3.38
CA MET A 155 -3.35 -0.63 -2.21
C MET A 155 -2.04 0.16 -2.31
N PHE A 156 -1.88 1.17 -1.46
CA PHE A 156 -0.62 1.89 -1.28
C PHE A 156 0.15 1.25 -0.13
N GLY A 157 1.35 0.71 -0.41
CA GLY A 157 2.26 0.15 0.60
C GLY A 157 2.97 1.22 1.44
N PHE A 158 2.60 2.48 1.26
CA PHE A 158 3.16 3.64 1.93
C PHE A 158 2.05 4.61 2.36
N ARG A 159 2.41 5.62 3.13
CA ARG A 159 1.49 6.69 3.48
C ARG A 159 1.49 7.75 2.38
N VAL A 160 0.40 7.85 1.63
CA VAL A 160 0.22 8.93 0.63
C VAL A 160 0.09 10.31 1.30
N GLN A 161 -0.16 10.32 2.60
CA GLN A 161 -0.21 11.49 3.47
C GLN A 161 0.34 11.13 4.84
N ASN A 162 1.32 11.88 5.34
CA ASN A 162 1.79 11.80 6.71
C ASN A 162 2.21 13.19 7.18
N ARG A 163 1.43 13.81 8.08
CA ARG A 163 1.70 15.13 8.65
C ARG A 163 2.01 16.20 7.58
N ALA A 164 1.18 16.27 6.54
CA ALA A 164 1.36 17.12 5.37
C ALA A 164 2.64 16.82 4.54
N GLN A 165 3.15 15.61 4.59
CA GLN A 165 4.25 15.07 3.77
C GLN A 165 3.80 13.76 3.14
N THR A 166 4.21 13.39 1.98
CA THR A 166 4.80 14.16 0.90
C THR A 166 3.68 14.78 0.08
N GLU A 167 3.68 16.08 -0.17
CA GLU A 167 2.59 16.75 -0.92
C GLU A 167 2.39 16.13 -2.31
N GLY A 168 3.49 15.72 -2.96
CA GLY A 168 3.45 15.10 -4.28
C GLY A 168 2.59 13.85 -4.37
N THR A 169 2.46 13.07 -3.30
CA THR A 169 1.68 11.84 -3.31
C THR A 169 0.18 12.04 -3.06
N TYR A 170 -0.25 13.22 -2.62
CA TYR A 170 -1.69 13.53 -2.47
C TYR A 170 -2.44 13.35 -3.78
N LYS A 171 -1.81 13.71 -4.90
CA LYS A 171 -2.40 13.55 -6.22
C LYS A 171 -2.75 12.10 -6.52
N MET A 172 -1.94 11.14 -6.09
CA MET A 172 -2.23 9.71 -6.26
C MET A 172 -3.52 9.31 -5.52
N LEU A 173 -3.71 9.82 -4.29
CA LEU A 173 -4.94 9.56 -3.52
C LEU A 173 -6.17 10.16 -4.21
N PHE A 174 -6.08 11.42 -4.62
CA PHE A 174 -7.20 12.09 -5.31
C PHE A 174 -7.51 11.43 -6.66
N ASN A 175 -6.49 11.02 -7.40
CA ASN A 175 -6.68 10.25 -8.64
C ASN A 175 -7.35 8.90 -8.36
N ALA A 176 -6.95 8.19 -7.31
CA ALA A 176 -7.60 6.92 -6.92
C ALA A 176 -9.08 7.12 -6.56
N ILE A 177 -9.41 8.19 -5.82
CA ILE A 177 -10.79 8.55 -5.49
C ILE A 177 -11.58 8.93 -6.76
N THR A 178 -10.98 9.70 -7.67
CA THR A 178 -11.61 10.05 -8.94
C THR A 178 -11.84 8.79 -9.80
N TRP A 179 -10.85 7.93 -9.90
CA TRP A 179 -10.97 6.67 -10.62
C TRP A 179 -12.04 5.75 -10.03
N ALA A 180 -12.28 5.84 -8.72
CA ALA A 180 -13.38 5.10 -8.07
C ALA A 180 -14.74 5.41 -8.68
N GLY A 181 -15.01 6.69 -9.03
CA GLY A 181 -16.24 7.14 -9.63
C GLY A 181 -16.37 6.92 -11.15
N MET A 182 -15.31 6.43 -11.80
CA MET A 182 -15.32 6.14 -13.24
C MET A 182 -15.82 4.71 -13.48
N ASN A 183 -16.90 4.56 -14.22
CA ASN A 183 -17.46 3.26 -14.61
C ASN A 183 -16.77 2.69 -15.85
#